data_0fd00364f046e2c265b784e740cb54e8
#
_entry.id   0fd00364f046e2c265b784e740cb54e8
#
_cell.length_a   1.000
_cell.length_b   1.000
_cell.length_c   1.000
_cell.angle_alpha   90.00
_cell.angle_beta   90.00
_cell.angle_gamma   90.00
#
_symmetry.space_group_name_H-M   'P 1'
#
loop_
_entity.id
_entity.type
_entity.pdbx_description
1 polymer ?
#
loop_
_entity_poly.entity_id
_entity_poly.type
_entity_poly.pdbx_seq_one_letter_code
_entity_poly.pdbx_strand_id
1 'polypeptide(L)'
;RAPGTTADEMKAIQTTVYRLPCAGFAEKDGSFTNSARWLLWKNAAVPTPGDCRLDQAIVAQIFLKIRELYKKEGGKFPDPIMNVTWNYSVPSNPPLAEVLKEINGKALGDLEDPVTKQQIKTGQQLPGFAWLKDDGTTTCGNWIYSGSFTEAGNQTARRDPSDPSGMGVHPGWGWSWPANRRVLYNRASCDVDGKPWDASRAQVWWSETAQKWVGNDVPDFKADSHPKDHMGPFIMNPDGVGRIFGPLAAFNDGPFPTFYEPVESPVTNILYPKQDHNPVVKRFKTPDDKYATPADGFTVVCTTYRMTEHYHYWTKNNPMNVQLVPEMFIEISEEMAAELGIRGSDNVKVSSIRGTYIAKAMVTKRIKPMMIDGKKVYQIGFPIHQGFRGIVEDEHKDARTLANLLTPTVYDPNSYTPEFKGFLVKVEKA
;
A
#
# COMPACT_ATOMS: atom_id res chain seq x y z
N ARG A 1 5.08 22.02 13.32
CA ARG A 1 5.59 22.76 14.49
C ARG A 1 5.67 21.79 15.66
N ALA A 2 6.86 21.60 16.22
CA ALA A 2 7.00 20.83 17.45
C ALA A 2 6.28 21.56 18.62
N PRO A 3 5.64 20.84 19.53
CA PRO A 3 5.09 21.46 20.73
C PRO A 3 6.19 22.24 21.48
N GLY A 4 5.91 23.48 21.88
CA GLY A 4 6.88 24.31 22.57
C GLY A 4 7.78 25.20 21.70
N THR A 5 7.75 25.10 20.36
CA THR A 5 8.51 25.99 19.48
C THR A 5 8.09 27.45 19.67
N THR A 6 9.02 28.30 20.03
CA THR A 6 8.80 29.73 20.26
C THR A 6 8.61 30.50 18.95
N ALA A 7 8.08 31.72 19.04
CA ALA A 7 7.93 32.60 17.87
C ALA A 7 9.27 32.94 17.22
N ASP A 8 10.34 33.08 18.02
CA ASP A 8 11.66 33.42 17.52
C ASP A 8 12.36 32.23 16.84
N GLU A 9 12.21 31.03 17.39
CA GLU A 9 12.64 29.81 16.73
C GLU A 9 11.92 29.61 15.38
N MET A 10 10.63 29.95 15.30
CA MET A 10 9.89 29.90 14.02
C MET A 10 10.42 30.91 13.02
N LYS A 11 10.79 32.13 13.45
CA LYS A 11 11.40 33.14 12.57
C LYS A 11 12.79 32.72 12.08
N ALA A 12 13.50 31.92 12.84
CA ALA A 12 14.81 31.39 12.49
C ALA A 12 14.77 30.29 11.41
N ILE A 13 13.58 29.73 11.11
CA ILE A 13 13.43 28.72 10.06
C ILE A 13 13.61 29.39 8.69
N GLN A 14 14.70 29.02 7.98
CA GLN A 14 15.05 29.55 6.66
C GLN A 14 14.61 28.61 5.51
N THR A 15 13.94 27.50 5.82
CA THR A 15 13.49 26.56 4.79
C THR A 15 12.42 27.18 3.90
N THR A 16 12.69 27.27 2.61
CA THR A 16 11.69 27.64 1.60
C THR A 16 10.86 26.43 1.20
N VAL A 17 9.55 26.56 1.26
CA VAL A 17 8.61 25.52 0.85
C VAL A 17 7.87 25.97 -0.40
N TYR A 18 8.07 25.27 -1.52
CA TYR A 18 7.33 25.49 -2.75
C TYR A 18 6.09 24.59 -2.76
N ARG A 19 4.92 25.18 -2.88
CA ARG A 19 3.65 24.44 -3.02
C ARG A 19 3.28 24.37 -4.50
N LEU A 20 3.21 23.15 -5.02
CA LEU A 20 2.82 22.87 -6.39
C LEU A 20 1.40 22.26 -6.36
N PRO A 21 0.34 23.02 -6.72
CA PRO A 21 -1.01 22.50 -6.68
C PRO A 21 -1.18 21.41 -7.73
N CYS A 22 -1.65 20.24 -7.26
CA CYS A 22 -1.83 19.05 -8.07
C CYS A 22 -3.31 18.72 -8.22
N ALA A 23 -3.69 18.23 -9.40
CA ALA A 23 -5.03 17.75 -9.68
C ALA A 23 -5.44 16.60 -8.75
N GLY A 24 -6.66 16.63 -8.26
CA GLY A 24 -7.26 15.56 -7.48
C GLY A 24 -7.63 14.33 -8.30
N PHE A 25 -8.05 13.27 -7.61
CA PHE A 25 -8.37 12.00 -8.27
C PHE A 25 -9.46 12.12 -9.34
N ALA A 26 -10.51 12.91 -9.07
CA ALA A 26 -11.63 13.11 -10.02
C ALA A 26 -11.29 14.05 -11.19
N GLU A 27 -10.17 14.77 -11.12
CA GLU A 27 -9.79 15.84 -12.03
C GLU A 27 -8.77 15.39 -13.08
N LYS A 28 -8.40 14.12 -13.10
CA LYS A 28 -7.36 13.58 -14.00
C LYS A 28 -7.69 12.18 -14.49
N ASP A 29 -7.26 11.92 -15.73
CA ASP A 29 -7.19 10.56 -16.26
C ASP A 29 -6.08 9.76 -15.57
N GLY A 30 -6.09 8.46 -15.76
CA GLY A 30 -5.00 7.62 -15.33
C GLY A 30 -5.42 6.23 -14.92
N SER A 31 -4.46 5.43 -14.54
CA SER A 31 -4.69 4.11 -13.97
C SER A 31 -4.49 4.13 -12.46
N PHE A 32 -5.19 3.23 -11.79
CA PHE A 32 -4.96 2.92 -10.40
C PHE A 32 -4.96 1.41 -10.19
N THR A 33 -4.22 0.96 -9.19
CA THR A 33 -4.05 -0.46 -8.88
C THR A 33 -4.63 -0.75 -7.50
N ASN A 34 -5.38 -1.83 -7.39
CA ASN A 34 -5.84 -2.34 -6.10
C ASN A 34 -4.96 -3.51 -5.61
N SER A 35 -5.27 -4.03 -4.41
CA SER A 35 -4.51 -5.13 -3.81
C SER A 35 -4.57 -6.46 -4.58
N ALA A 36 -5.56 -6.63 -5.47
CA ALA A 36 -5.64 -7.76 -6.40
C ALA A 36 -4.81 -7.57 -7.67
N ARG A 37 -3.96 -6.56 -7.71
CA ARG A 37 -3.07 -6.23 -8.85
C ARG A 37 -3.83 -5.83 -10.12
N TRP A 38 -5.07 -5.38 -10.01
CA TRP A 38 -5.85 -4.89 -11.12
C TRP A 38 -5.49 -3.45 -11.42
N LEU A 39 -5.09 -3.19 -12.65
CA LEU A 39 -4.97 -1.85 -13.20
C LEU A 39 -6.29 -1.49 -13.85
N LEU A 40 -6.89 -0.43 -13.35
CA LEU A 40 -8.15 0.11 -13.85
C LEU A 40 -7.91 1.53 -14.35
N TRP A 41 -8.28 1.78 -15.59
CA TRP A 41 -8.27 3.14 -16.13
C TRP A 41 -9.50 3.91 -15.65
N LYS A 42 -9.29 5.16 -15.32
CA LYS A 42 -10.35 6.12 -15.06
C LYS A 42 -10.14 7.37 -15.93
N ASN A 43 -11.22 8.01 -16.28
CA ASN A 43 -11.21 9.31 -16.92
C ASN A 43 -11.49 10.40 -15.88
N ALA A 44 -11.04 11.62 -16.16
CA ALA A 44 -11.42 12.78 -15.39
C ALA A 44 -12.93 12.98 -15.43
N ALA A 45 -13.54 13.23 -14.29
CA ALA A 45 -14.96 13.52 -14.16
C ALA A 45 -15.25 15.01 -14.20
N VAL A 46 -14.28 15.82 -13.81
CA VAL A 46 -14.36 17.29 -13.76
C VAL A 46 -13.02 17.89 -14.20
N PRO A 47 -12.99 19.14 -14.69
CA PRO A 47 -11.74 19.81 -15.01
C PRO A 47 -10.93 20.14 -13.74
N THR A 48 -9.62 20.31 -13.91
CA THR A 48 -8.74 20.79 -12.84
C THR A 48 -9.10 22.22 -12.43
N PRO A 49 -9.19 22.53 -11.13
CA PRO A 49 -9.52 23.87 -10.66
C PRO A 49 -8.29 24.77 -10.62
N GLY A 50 -8.47 26.05 -10.94
CA GLY A 50 -7.46 27.11 -10.80
C GLY A 50 -6.11 26.75 -11.44
N ASP A 51 -5.02 26.89 -10.68
CA ASP A 51 -3.64 26.61 -11.13
C ASP A 51 -3.23 25.13 -10.95
N CYS A 52 -4.14 24.26 -10.57
CA CYS A 52 -3.82 22.85 -10.41
C CYS A 52 -3.37 22.22 -11.72
N ARG A 53 -2.32 21.43 -11.68
CA ARG A 53 -1.77 20.71 -12.83
C ARG A 53 -1.77 19.22 -12.57
N LEU A 54 -1.75 18.45 -13.65
CA LEU A 54 -1.58 17.01 -13.56
C LEU A 54 -0.17 16.67 -13.04
N ASP A 55 -0.03 15.57 -12.29
CA ASP A 55 1.26 15.17 -11.72
C ASP A 55 2.34 15.04 -12.79
N GLN A 56 2.01 14.37 -13.92
CA GLN A 56 2.94 14.22 -15.03
C GLN A 56 3.33 15.58 -15.66
N ALA A 57 2.41 16.54 -15.70
CA ALA A 57 2.71 17.87 -16.21
C ALA A 57 3.68 18.63 -15.30
N ILE A 58 3.49 18.51 -13.97
CA ILE A 58 4.40 19.13 -12.99
C ILE A 58 5.80 18.54 -13.14
N VAL A 59 5.92 17.21 -13.16
CA VAL A 59 7.20 16.51 -13.32
C VAL A 59 7.86 16.82 -14.66
N ALA A 60 7.09 16.77 -15.76
CA ALA A 60 7.58 17.09 -17.10
C ALA A 60 8.13 18.49 -17.20
N GLN A 61 7.41 19.49 -16.68
CA GLN A 61 7.84 20.89 -16.72
C GLN A 61 9.10 21.13 -15.89
N ILE A 62 9.22 20.51 -14.72
CA ILE A 62 10.45 20.56 -13.91
C ILE A 62 11.61 19.94 -14.70
N PHE A 63 11.43 18.75 -15.26
CA PHE A 63 12.44 18.07 -16.07
C PHE A 63 12.89 18.93 -17.25
N LEU A 64 11.95 19.44 -18.04
CA LEU A 64 12.28 20.29 -19.20
C LEU A 64 13.01 21.57 -18.79
N LYS A 65 12.63 22.18 -17.66
CA LYS A 65 13.31 23.37 -17.14
C LYS A 65 14.73 23.09 -16.68
N ILE A 66 14.94 21.97 -15.99
CA ILE A 66 16.29 21.55 -15.61
C ILE A 66 17.14 21.28 -16.86
N ARG A 67 16.58 20.61 -17.86
CA ARG A 67 17.26 20.34 -19.14
C ARG A 67 17.65 21.63 -19.87
N GLU A 68 16.75 22.62 -19.89
CA GLU A 68 17.03 23.96 -20.45
C GLU A 68 18.22 24.64 -19.73
N LEU A 69 18.22 24.57 -18.38
CA LEU A 69 19.29 25.11 -17.56
C LEU A 69 20.64 24.42 -17.84
N TYR A 70 20.66 23.08 -17.91
CA TYR A 70 21.87 22.34 -18.28
C TYR A 70 22.37 22.71 -19.67
N LYS A 71 21.47 22.91 -20.64
CA LYS A 71 21.83 23.34 -22.00
C LYS A 71 22.44 24.72 -22.00
N LYS A 72 21.94 25.62 -21.16
CA LYS A 72 22.39 27.03 -21.10
C LYS A 72 23.67 27.23 -20.29
N GLU A 73 23.75 26.56 -19.13
CA GLU A 73 24.75 26.85 -18.10
C GLU A 73 25.81 25.75 -18.00
N GLY A 74 25.59 24.61 -18.64
CA GLY A 74 26.41 23.43 -18.46
C GLY A 74 26.18 22.80 -17.09
N GLY A 75 27.10 21.99 -16.62
CA GLY A 75 27.04 21.30 -15.32
C GLY A 75 28.00 20.13 -15.25
N LYS A 76 28.13 19.56 -14.05
CA LYS A 76 29.08 18.48 -13.83
C LYS A 76 28.75 17.18 -14.57
N PHE A 77 27.45 16.87 -14.72
CA PHE A 77 26.98 15.60 -15.29
C PHE A 77 25.77 15.84 -16.21
N PRO A 78 25.95 16.49 -17.39
CA PRO A 78 24.87 16.86 -18.28
C PRO A 78 24.24 15.65 -18.98
N ASP A 79 25.03 14.63 -19.31
CA ASP A 79 24.64 13.53 -20.18
C ASP A 79 23.39 12.75 -19.71
N PRO A 80 23.24 12.39 -18.44
CA PRO A 80 22.04 11.65 -17.98
C PRO A 80 20.75 12.40 -18.24
N ILE A 81 20.74 13.73 -18.20
CA ILE A 81 19.54 14.52 -18.41
C ILE A 81 19.38 14.97 -19.87
N MET A 82 20.48 15.24 -20.56
CA MET A 82 20.48 15.70 -21.95
C MET A 82 20.14 14.58 -22.93
N ASN A 83 20.58 13.34 -22.65
CA ASN A 83 20.42 12.20 -23.54
C ASN A 83 19.09 11.45 -23.32
N VAL A 84 18.27 11.84 -22.33
CA VAL A 84 16.94 11.24 -22.18
C VAL A 84 16.09 11.56 -23.40
N THR A 85 15.54 10.52 -24.02
CA THR A 85 14.53 10.66 -25.08
C THR A 85 13.22 11.15 -24.48
N TRP A 86 12.66 12.21 -25.06
CA TRP A 86 11.43 12.85 -24.56
C TRP A 86 10.51 13.19 -25.72
N ASN A 87 10.01 12.18 -26.43
CA ASN A 87 9.28 12.30 -27.69
C ASN A 87 7.76 12.19 -27.50
N TYR A 88 7.23 12.89 -26.51
CA TYR A 88 5.78 12.97 -26.31
C TYR A 88 5.16 14.04 -27.20
N SER A 89 3.95 13.81 -27.69
CA SER A 89 3.22 14.75 -28.55
C SER A 89 2.98 16.11 -27.87
N VAL A 90 2.88 16.11 -26.53
CA VAL A 90 2.83 17.32 -25.70
C VAL A 90 3.93 17.20 -24.62
N PRO A 91 5.15 17.71 -24.90
CA PRO A 91 6.30 17.49 -24.01
C PRO A 91 6.12 18.03 -22.59
N SER A 92 5.41 19.14 -22.40
CA SER A 92 5.16 19.75 -21.08
C SER A 92 4.00 19.12 -20.30
N ASN A 93 3.23 18.27 -20.96
CA ASN A 93 2.11 17.51 -20.36
C ASN A 93 1.90 16.21 -21.14
N PRO A 94 2.80 15.23 -21.02
CA PRO A 94 2.73 13.98 -21.77
C PRO A 94 1.36 13.31 -21.67
N PRO A 95 0.72 12.96 -22.80
CA PRO A 95 -0.54 12.22 -22.76
C PRO A 95 -0.34 10.87 -22.06
N LEU A 96 -1.20 10.56 -21.10
CA LEU A 96 -1.05 9.35 -20.28
C LEU A 96 -1.09 8.06 -21.08
N ALA A 97 -1.81 8.05 -22.22
CA ALA A 97 -1.79 6.92 -23.12
C ALA A 97 -0.41 6.70 -23.77
N GLU A 98 0.32 7.78 -24.09
CA GLU A 98 1.69 7.66 -24.61
C GLU A 98 2.67 7.17 -23.53
N VAL A 99 2.51 7.65 -22.30
CA VAL A 99 3.28 7.16 -21.14
C VAL A 99 3.00 5.67 -20.91
N LEU A 100 1.74 5.24 -20.98
CA LEU A 100 1.39 3.83 -20.79
C LEU A 100 1.94 2.95 -21.92
N LYS A 101 1.99 3.46 -23.17
CA LYS A 101 2.65 2.78 -24.29
C LYS A 101 4.15 2.59 -24.07
N GLU A 102 4.82 3.61 -23.55
CA GLU A 102 6.24 3.53 -23.20
C GLU A 102 6.48 2.52 -22.07
N ILE A 103 5.65 2.54 -21.03
CA ILE A 103 5.72 1.57 -19.94
C ILE A 103 5.50 0.15 -20.46
N ASN A 104 4.52 -0.07 -21.32
CA ASN A 104 4.23 -1.36 -21.95
C ASN A 104 5.42 -1.88 -22.75
N GLY A 105 6.00 -1.00 -23.56
CA GLY A 105 7.10 -1.33 -24.45
C GLY A 105 6.68 -1.71 -25.86
N LYS A 106 7.66 -1.62 -26.78
CA LYS A 106 7.48 -1.85 -28.21
C LYS A 106 8.65 -2.61 -28.81
N ALA A 107 8.43 -3.16 -30.00
CA ALA A 107 9.46 -3.75 -30.81
C ALA A 107 10.35 -2.66 -31.44
N LEU A 108 11.65 -2.81 -31.36
CA LEU A 108 12.67 -2.00 -32.03
C LEU A 108 13.22 -2.69 -33.31
N GLY A 109 12.93 -3.97 -33.47
CA GLY A 109 13.16 -4.79 -34.64
C GLY A 109 11.97 -5.73 -34.89
N ASP A 110 11.89 -6.33 -36.04
CA ASP A 110 10.86 -7.32 -36.34
C ASP A 110 11.07 -8.58 -35.48
N LEU A 111 10.01 -9.05 -34.83
CA LEU A 111 10.03 -10.21 -33.95
C LEU A 111 9.10 -11.30 -34.47
N GLU A 112 9.47 -12.55 -34.25
CA GLU A 112 8.63 -13.72 -34.50
C GLU A 112 8.66 -14.65 -33.27
N ASP A 113 7.48 -15.10 -32.87
CA ASP A 113 7.38 -16.17 -31.89
C ASP A 113 7.75 -17.50 -32.53
N PRO A 114 8.74 -18.23 -32.02
CA PRO A 114 9.23 -19.45 -32.67
C PRO A 114 8.19 -20.58 -32.71
N VAL A 115 7.20 -20.56 -31.80
CA VAL A 115 6.18 -21.59 -31.65
C VAL A 115 4.91 -21.23 -32.40
N THR A 116 4.33 -20.07 -32.10
CA THR A 116 3.04 -19.63 -32.64
C THR A 116 3.16 -18.99 -34.03
N LYS A 117 4.38 -18.64 -34.46
CA LYS A 117 4.66 -17.89 -35.69
C LYS A 117 4.02 -16.51 -35.74
N GLN A 118 3.50 -16.02 -34.63
CA GLN A 118 3.03 -14.66 -34.53
C GLN A 118 4.18 -13.68 -34.79
N GLN A 119 3.92 -12.67 -35.60
CA GLN A 119 4.88 -11.62 -35.92
C GLN A 119 4.50 -10.30 -35.27
N ILE A 120 5.51 -9.57 -34.82
CA ILE A 120 5.39 -8.18 -34.36
C ILE A 120 6.38 -7.35 -35.17
N LYS A 121 5.88 -6.31 -35.79
CA LYS A 121 6.70 -5.43 -36.62
C LYS A 121 7.34 -4.32 -35.78
N THR A 122 8.47 -3.83 -36.23
CA THR A 122 9.16 -2.69 -35.67
C THR A 122 8.20 -1.54 -35.40
N GLY A 123 8.21 -1.02 -34.17
CA GLY A 123 7.34 0.07 -33.72
C GLY A 123 6.02 -0.38 -33.07
N GLN A 124 5.59 -1.62 -33.26
CA GLN A 124 4.37 -2.13 -32.63
C GLN A 124 4.53 -2.37 -31.13
N GLN A 125 3.43 -2.21 -30.39
CA GLN A 125 3.38 -2.47 -28.95
C GLN A 125 3.50 -3.97 -28.67
N LEU A 126 4.24 -4.32 -27.61
CA LEU A 126 4.38 -5.71 -27.20
C LEU A 126 3.08 -6.25 -26.59
N PRO A 127 2.63 -7.46 -26.96
CA PRO A 127 1.45 -8.08 -26.38
C PRO A 127 1.61 -8.50 -24.91
N GLY A 128 2.85 -8.63 -24.43
CA GLY A 128 3.15 -9.01 -23.07
C GLY A 128 4.65 -9.18 -22.83
N PHE A 129 5.05 -9.37 -21.60
CA PHE A 129 6.47 -9.43 -21.22
C PHE A 129 7.22 -10.64 -21.78
N ALA A 130 6.52 -11.71 -22.20
CA ALA A 130 7.16 -12.86 -22.85
C ALA A 130 7.85 -12.50 -24.17
N TRP A 131 7.49 -11.38 -24.77
CA TRP A 131 8.08 -10.85 -25.98
C TRP A 131 9.32 -9.99 -25.76
N LEU A 132 9.63 -9.64 -24.52
CA LEU A 132 10.83 -8.87 -24.21
C LEU A 132 12.09 -9.67 -24.49
N LYS A 133 13.07 -8.99 -25.08
CA LYS A 133 14.40 -9.53 -25.43
C LYS A 133 15.46 -8.66 -24.78
N ASP A 134 16.59 -9.27 -24.45
CA ASP A 134 17.78 -8.61 -23.92
C ASP A 134 18.84 -8.26 -24.98
N ASP A 135 18.50 -8.48 -26.25
CA ASP A 135 19.36 -8.26 -27.41
C ASP A 135 19.21 -6.86 -28.05
N GLY A 136 18.42 -5.98 -27.43
CA GLY A 136 18.17 -4.62 -27.95
C GLY A 136 17.05 -4.51 -28.98
N THR A 137 16.37 -5.60 -29.34
CA THR A 137 15.24 -5.60 -30.30
C THR A 137 13.92 -5.19 -29.67
N THR A 138 13.87 -5.01 -28.36
CA THR A 138 12.68 -4.55 -27.63
C THR A 138 13.02 -3.50 -26.59
N THR A 139 12.04 -2.72 -26.17
CA THR A 139 12.13 -1.79 -25.06
C THR A 139 10.87 -1.84 -24.22
N CYS A 140 10.97 -1.51 -22.93
CA CYS A 140 9.84 -1.25 -22.04
C CYS A 140 10.28 -0.34 -20.88
N GLY A 141 9.33 0.39 -20.30
CA GLY A 141 9.59 1.16 -19.08
C GLY A 141 9.58 0.27 -17.83
N ASN A 142 8.69 -0.74 -17.80
CA ASN A 142 8.65 -1.73 -16.72
C ASN A 142 8.02 -3.03 -17.22
N TRP A 143 8.78 -4.10 -17.22
CA TRP A 143 8.42 -5.41 -17.79
C TRP A 143 7.10 -5.98 -17.23
N ILE A 144 6.80 -5.79 -15.95
CA ILE A 144 5.57 -6.33 -15.34
C ILE A 144 4.28 -5.74 -15.90
N TYR A 145 4.37 -4.56 -16.53
CA TYR A 145 3.24 -3.88 -17.14
C TYR A 145 3.15 -4.10 -18.66
N SER A 146 4.08 -4.86 -19.27
CA SER A 146 3.97 -5.24 -20.68
C SER A 146 2.72 -6.09 -20.90
N GLY A 147 1.89 -5.68 -21.85
CA GLY A 147 0.53 -6.19 -22.11
C GLY A 147 -0.57 -5.26 -21.61
N SER A 148 -0.26 -4.22 -20.83
CA SER A 148 -1.25 -3.24 -20.37
C SER A 148 -1.73 -2.28 -21.46
N PHE A 149 -0.95 -2.09 -22.52
CA PHE A 149 -1.34 -1.36 -23.73
C PHE A 149 -0.79 -2.07 -24.97
N THR A 150 -1.68 -2.68 -25.73
CA THR A 150 -1.31 -3.46 -26.93
C THR A 150 -1.79 -2.77 -28.21
N GLU A 151 -1.59 -3.38 -29.36
CA GLU A 151 -2.18 -2.90 -30.63
C GLU A 151 -3.74 -2.90 -30.59
N ALA A 152 -4.34 -3.70 -29.69
CA ALA A 152 -5.78 -3.65 -29.40
C ALA A 152 -6.19 -2.48 -28.47
N GLY A 153 -5.23 -1.63 -28.10
CA GLY A 153 -5.47 -0.45 -27.26
C GLY A 153 -5.19 -0.67 -25.76
N ASN A 154 -5.74 0.24 -24.97
CA ASN A 154 -5.55 0.29 -23.53
C ASN A 154 -6.30 -0.85 -22.81
N GLN A 155 -5.58 -1.89 -22.40
CA GLN A 155 -6.16 -3.06 -21.73
C GLN A 155 -6.65 -2.75 -20.31
N THR A 156 -6.16 -1.69 -19.68
CA THR A 156 -6.62 -1.28 -18.35
C THR A 156 -8.00 -0.61 -18.39
N ALA A 157 -8.44 -0.16 -19.58
CA ALA A 157 -9.75 0.45 -19.80
C ALA A 157 -10.87 -0.55 -20.09
N ARG A 158 -10.56 -1.84 -20.22
CA ARG A 158 -11.57 -2.88 -20.49
C ARG A 158 -12.62 -2.94 -19.38
N ARG A 159 -13.85 -3.28 -19.74
CA ARG A 159 -15.00 -3.36 -18.81
C ARG A 159 -15.94 -4.54 -19.15
N ASP A 160 -15.38 -5.61 -19.68
CA ASP A 160 -16.12 -6.85 -19.88
C ASP A 160 -16.27 -7.58 -18.54
N PRO A 161 -17.51 -7.69 -17.99
CA PRO A 161 -17.75 -8.34 -16.72
C PRO A 161 -17.87 -9.87 -16.82
N SER A 162 -17.71 -10.43 -18.00
CA SER A 162 -17.84 -11.88 -18.19
C SER A 162 -16.78 -12.63 -17.37
N ASP A 163 -17.21 -13.74 -16.78
CA ASP A 163 -16.35 -14.62 -16.01
C ASP A 163 -16.64 -16.09 -16.36
N PRO A 164 -15.96 -16.65 -17.37
CA PRO A 164 -16.14 -18.06 -17.72
C PRO A 164 -15.79 -19.03 -16.60
N SER A 165 -14.97 -18.60 -15.65
CA SER A 165 -14.57 -19.44 -14.51
C SER A 165 -15.67 -19.63 -13.47
N GLY A 166 -16.60 -18.68 -13.36
CA GLY A 166 -17.56 -18.59 -12.25
C GLY A 166 -16.93 -18.31 -10.88
N MET A 167 -15.64 -17.97 -10.82
CA MET A 167 -14.87 -17.79 -9.58
C MET A 167 -14.46 -16.34 -9.30
N GLY A 168 -14.96 -15.38 -10.06
CA GLY A 168 -14.62 -13.96 -9.90
C GLY A 168 -13.31 -13.56 -10.60
N VAL A 169 -12.85 -14.31 -11.60
CA VAL A 169 -11.60 -14.00 -12.32
C VAL A 169 -11.75 -12.78 -13.23
N HIS A 170 -12.89 -12.65 -13.93
CA HIS A 170 -13.21 -11.52 -14.83
C HIS A 170 -12.04 -11.07 -15.73
N PRO A 171 -11.52 -11.94 -16.62
CA PRO A 171 -10.30 -11.69 -17.39
C PRO A 171 -10.37 -10.48 -18.34
N GLY A 172 -11.58 -10.07 -18.69
CA GLY A 172 -11.88 -8.91 -19.54
C GLY A 172 -12.08 -7.59 -18.78
N TRP A 173 -12.06 -7.59 -17.43
CA TRP A 173 -12.25 -6.38 -16.65
C TRP A 173 -10.93 -5.76 -16.21
N GLY A 174 -10.58 -4.59 -16.76
CA GLY A 174 -9.28 -3.98 -16.53
C GLY A 174 -8.13 -4.88 -17.01
N TRP A 175 -6.98 -4.74 -16.39
CA TRP A 175 -5.81 -5.58 -16.67
C TRP A 175 -5.08 -5.90 -15.35
N SER A 176 -4.48 -7.07 -15.23
CA SER A 176 -3.70 -7.46 -14.04
C SER A 176 -2.25 -7.70 -14.37
N TRP A 177 -1.36 -7.21 -13.55
CA TRP A 177 0.07 -7.43 -13.71
C TRP A 177 0.56 -8.64 -12.89
N PRO A 178 1.52 -9.43 -13.38
CA PRO A 178 2.01 -9.45 -14.75
C PRO A 178 1.10 -10.27 -15.68
N ALA A 179 1.20 -10.01 -16.98
CA ALA A 179 0.59 -10.82 -18.03
C ALA A 179 -0.92 -11.02 -17.95
N ASN A 180 -1.67 -10.08 -17.38
CA ASN A 180 -3.11 -10.19 -17.10
C ASN A 180 -3.47 -11.39 -16.20
N ARG A 181 -2.52 -11.91 -15.44
CA ARG A 181 -2.72 -13.00 -14.50
C ARG A 181 -3.43 -12.51 -13.24
N ARG A 182 -4.55 -13.14 -12.91
CA ARG A 182 -5.42 -12.73 -11.79
C ARG A 182 -5.04 -13.40 -10.47
N VAL A 183 -4.63 -14.65 -10.52
CA VAL A 183 -4.26 -15.44 -9.35
C VAL A 183 -2.76 -15.74 -9.39
N LEU A 184 -2.04 -15.38 -8.33
CA LEU A 184 -0.66 -15.79 -8.15
C LEU A 184 -0.61 -17.28 -7.79
N TYR A 185 0.41 -17.96 -8.29
CA TYR A 185 0.60 -19.38 -8.05
C TYR A 185 -0.61 -20.23 -8.44
N ASN A 186 -1.25 -19.86 -9.55
CA ASN A 186 -2.46 -20.53 -10.04
C ASN A 186 -2.25 -22.01 -10.39
N ARG A 187 -1.00 -22.43 -10.66
CA ARG A 187 -0.64 -23.85 -10.82
C ARG A 187 -0.95 -24.67 -9.56
N ALA A 188 -0.98 -24.07 -8.36
CA ALA A 188 -1.35 -24.76 -7.13
C ALA A 188 -2.80 -25.27 -7.11
N SER A 189 -3.64 -24.89 -8.07
CA SER A 189 -4.96 -25.48 -8.29
C SER A 189 -4.93 -26.90 -8.86
N CYS A 190 -3.73 -27.40 -9.22
CA CYS A 190 -3.51 -28.73 -9.76
C CYS A 190 -2.51 -29.53 -8.93
N ASP A 191 -2.53 -30.84 -9.13
CA ASP A 191 -1.47 -31.74 -8.69
C ASP A 191 -0.19 -31.57 -9.52
N VAL A 192 0.83 -32.35 -9.21
CA VAL A 192 2.14 -32.26 -9.87
C VAL A 192 2.11 -32.70 -11.34
N ASP A 193 1.11 -33.46 -11.73
CA ASP A 193 0.90 -33.92 -13.11
C ASP A 193 0.01 -32.95 -13.91
N GLY A 194 -0.41 -31.85 -13.29
CA GLY A 194 -1.24 -30.83 -13.94
C GLY A 194 -2.73 -31.18 -13.98
N LYS A 195 -3.18 -32.15 -13.19
CA LYS A 195 -4.58 -32.47 -13.05
C LYS A 195 -5.22 -31.63 -11.93
N PRO A 196 -6.34 -30.94 -12.16
CA PRO A 196 -7.01 -30.15 -11.15
C PRO A 196 -7.39 -30.98 -9.91
N TRP A 197 -7.14 -30.44 -8.72
CA TRP A 197 -7.64 -31.00 -7.47
C TRP A 197 -9.17 -31.03 -7.41
N ASP A 198 -9.79 -29.96 -7.91
CA ASP A 198 -11.21 -29.78 -8.07
C ASP A 198 -11.48 -29.05 -9.38
N ALA A 199 -12.12 -29.74 -10.32
CA ALA A 199 -12.42 -29.19 -11.64
C ALA A 199 -13.25 -27.90 -11.59
N SER A 200 -14.11 -27.75 -10.56
CA SER A 200 -14.93 -26.53 -10.37
C SER A 200 -14.13 -25.29 -9.89
N ARG A 201 -12.90 -25.52 -9.43
CA ARG A 201 -12.01 -24.48 -8.87
C ARG A 201 -10.68 -24.38 -9.60
N ALA A 202 -10.54 -25.09 -10.72
CA ALA A 202 -9.30 -25.08 -11.48
C ALA A 202 -9.02 -23.72 -12.08
N GLN A 203 -7.84 -23.19 -11.83
CA GLN A 203 -7.35 -21.95 -12.42
C GLN A 203 -6.61 -22.22 -13.72
N VAL A 204 -5.68 -23.19 -13.69
CA VAL A 204 -4.94 -23.69 -14.85
C VAL A 204 -4.82 -25.20 -14.73
N TRP A 205 -4.62 -25.88 -15.86
CA TRP A 205 -4.38 -27.33 -15.92
C TRP A 205 -3.57 -27.68 -17.16
N TRP A 206 -2.90 -28.84 -17.13
CA TRP A 206 -2.19 -29.36 -18.28
C TRP A 206 -3.16 -29.97 -19.30
N SER A 207 -2.99 -29.60 -20.56
CA SER A 207 -3.73 -30.19 -21.69
C SER A 207 -2.82 -31.09 -22.52
N GLU A 208 -3.03 -32.39 -22.47
CA GLU A 208 -2.29 -33.35 -23.29
C GLU A 208 -2.52 -33.10 -24.77
N THR A 209 -3.71 -32.66 -25.19
CA THR A 209 -4.01 -32.36 -26.59
C THR A 209 -3.26 -31.12 -27.09
N ALA A 210 -3.19 -30.07 -26.28
CA ALA A 210 -2.54 -28.81 -26.61
C ALA A 210 -1.04 -28.79 -26.26
N GLN A 211 -0.54 -29.78 -25.54
CA GLN A 211 0.83 -29.85 -24.99
C GLN A 211 1.23 -28.55 -24.28
N LYS A 212 0.32 -28.01 -23.51
CA LYS A 212 0.54 -26.78 -22.74
C LYS A 212 -0.45 -26.65 -21.59
N TRP A 213 -0.09 -25.79 -20.65
CA TRP A 213 -1.00 -25.35 -19.61
C TRP A 213 -2.06 -24.42 -20.21
N VAL A 214 -3.32 -24.74 -19.91
CA VAL A 214 -4.51 -23.99 -20.31
C VAL A 214 -5.35 -23.69 -19.07
N GLY A 215 -6.34 -22.82 -19.18
CA GLY A 215 -7.28 -22.59 -18.07
C GLY A 215 -7.95 -21.22 -18.12
N ASN A 216 -8.49 -20.86 -16.97
CA ASN A 216 -9.25 -19.62 -16.75
C ASN A 216 -8.35 -18.42 -16.45
N ASP A 217 -7.09 -18.68 -16.14
CA ASP A 217 -6.09 -17.64 -15.87
C ASP A 217 -4.80 -17.93 -16.68
N VAL A 218 -3.94 -16.95 -16.81
CA VAL A 218 -2.62 -17.10 -17.42
C VAL A 218 -1.72 -17.92 -16.50
N PRO A 219 -1.09 -18.99 -16.98
CA PRO A 219 -0.16 -19.78 -16.17
C PRO A 219 0.92 -18.91 -15.53
N ASP A 220 1.27 -19.17 -14.29
CA ASP A 220 2.25 -18.39 -13.53
C ASP A 220 3.71 -18.72 -13.84
N PHE A 221 3.93 -19.48 -14.89
CA PHE A 221 5.25 -19.89 -15.42
C PHE A 221 5.11 -20.22 -16.92
N LYS A 222 6.16 -20.78 -17.51
CA LYS A 222 6.21 -21.07 -18.93
C LYS A 222 5.11 -22.08 -19.34
N ALA A 223 4.21 -21.66 -20.20
CA ALA A 223 2.99 -22.39 -20.50
C ALA A 223 3.22 -23.75 -21.19
N ASP A 224 4.35 -23.94 -21.89
CA ASP A 224 4.74 -25.18 -22.59
C ASP A 224 5.66 -26.09 -21.74
N SER A 225 5.95 -25.74 -20.48
CA SER A 225 6.70 -26.62 -19.59
C SER A 225 5.86 -27.82 -19.19
N HIS A 226 6.30 -29.02 -19.56
CA HIS A 226 5.60 -30.24 -19.22
C HIS A 226 5.58 -30.43 -17.69
N PRO A 227 4.47 -30.89 -17.08
CA PRO A 227 4.40 -31.12 -15.63
C PRO A 227 5.53 -31.99 -15.07
N LYS A 228 5.95 -33.02 -15.80
CA LYS A 228 7.06 -33.91 -15.43
C LYS A 228 8.43 -33.23 -15.34
N ASP A 229 8.59 -32.05 -15.95
CA ASP A 229 9.86 -31.31 -15.85
C ASP A 229 10.01 -30.62 -14.49
N HIS A 230 8.94 -30.58 -13.69
CA HIS A 230 8.87 -29.93 -12.38
C HIS A 230 9.44 -28.50 -12.35
N MET A 231 9.38 -27.84 -13.49
CA MET A 231 9.94 -26.51 -13.69
C MET A 231 8.97 -25.41 -13.26
N GLY A 232 9.52 -24.35 -12.68
CA GLY A 232 8.79 -23.14 -12.35
C GLY A 232 8.33 -23.04 -10.88
N PRO A 233 7.90 -21.86 -10.45
CA PRO A 233 7.47 -21.61 -9.09
C PRO A 233 6.18 -22.37 -8.80
N PHE A 234 6.24 -23.25 -7.84
CA PHE A 234 5.09 -24.03 -7.36
C PHE A 234 5.14 -24.06 -5.84
N ILE A 235 4.14 -23.49 -5.20
CA ILE A 235 4.12 -23.39 -3.73
C ILE A 235 3.97 -24.77 -3.08
N MET A 236 3.12 -25.63 -3.66
CA MET A 236 2.88 -26.97 -3.14
C MET A 236 3.82 -27.94 -3.84
N ASN A 237 4.71 -28.52 -3.05
CA ASN A 237 5.60 -29.58 -3.51
C ASN A 237 4.87 -30.94 -3.44
N PRO A 238 5.40 -32.00 -4.12
CA PRO A 238 4.82 -33.33 -4.06
C PRO A 238 4.65 -33.89 -2.65
N ASP A 239 5.45 -33.42 -1.70
CA ASP A 239 5.37 -33.79 -0.29
C ASP A 239 4.21 -33.09 0.47
N GLY A 240 3.44 -32.23 -0.18
CA GLY A 240 2.34 -31.50 0.41
C GLY A 240 2.75 -30.36 1.37
N VAL A 241 4.02 -30.02 1.42
CA VAL A 241 4.55 -29.01 2.33
C VAL A 241 4.60 -27.63 1.63
N GLY A 242 3.96 -26.65 2.24
CA GLY A 242 4.09 -25.25 1.84
C GLY A 242 5.50 -24.73 2.10
N ARG A 243 6.07 -24.02 1.15
CA ARG A 243 7.37 -23.35 1.30
C ARG A 243 7.15 -21.86 1.47
N ILE A 244 7.74 -21.29 2.53
CA ILE A 244 7.76 -19.84 2.72
C ILE A 244 9.00 -19.31 2.01
N PHE A 245 8.79 -18.44 1.04
CA PHE A 245 9.88 -17.79 0.30
C PHE A 245 10.33 -16.54 1.04
N GLY A 246 11.44 -16.65 1.70
CA GLY A 246 12.13 -15.52 2.30
C GLY A 246 13.62 -15.84 2.39
N PRO A 247 14.49 -14.85 2.36
CA PRO A 247 15.92 -15.07 2.59
C PRO A 247 16.15 -15.42 4.05
N LEU A 248 16.02 -16.70 4.42
CA LEU A 248 16.07 -17.20 5.81
C LEU A 248 17.26 -16.65 6.61
N ALA A 249 18.40 -16.48 5.94
CA ALA A 249 19.60 -15.90 6.54
C ALA A 249 19.53 -14.39 6.79
N ALA A 250 18.52 -13.70 6.26
CA ALA A 250 18.38 -12.24 6.34
C ALA A 250 17.33 -11.77 7.34
N PHE A 251 16.56 -12.65 7.93
CA PHE A 251 15.61 -12.28 8.97
C PHE A 251 16.32 -12.03 10.30
N ASN A 252 16.10 -10.85 10.88
CA ASN A 252 16.72 -10.45 12.14
C ASN A 252 16.25 -11.30 13.34
N ASP A 253 15.04 -11.83 13.28
CA ASP A 253 14.39 -12.64 14.32
C ASP A 253 14.41 -14.15 14.02
N GLY A 254 15.15 -14.56 13.01
CA GLY A 254 15.33 -15.97 12.64
C GLY A 254 14.32 -16.47 11.60
N PRO A 255 14.45 -17.77 11.21
CA PRO A 255 13.73 -18.34 10.07
C PRO A 255 12.25 -18.62 10.33
N PHE A 256 11.81 -18.63 11.59
CA PHE A 256 10.44 -18.91 11.97
C PHE A 256 9.82 -17.65 12.60
N PRO A 257 8.65 -17.20 12.12
CA PRO A 257 7.93 -16.14 12.79
C PRO A 257 7.53 -16.59 14.20
N THR A 258 7.88 -15.78 15.20
CA THR A 258 7.54 -16.04 16.59
C THR A 258 6.64 -14.90 17.07
N PHE A 259 5.54 -15.25 17.72
CA PHE A 259 4.69 -14.26 18.35
C PHE A 259 5.33 -13.75 19.65
N TYR A 260 5.41 -12.46 19.78
CA TYR A 260 5.78 -11.75 21.01
C TYR A 260 4.71 -10.74 21.35
N GLU A 261 4.60 -10.42 22.64
CA GLU A 261 3.79 -9.28 23.07
C GLU A 261 4.36 -7.98 22.47
N PRO A 262 3.52 -6.93 22.29
CA PRO A 262 4.01 -5.59 22.01
C PRO A 262 5.04 -5.13 23.06
N VAL A 263 5.91 -4.20 22.69
CA VAL A 263 6.91 -3.64 23.64
C VAL A 263 6.26 -3.08 24.90
N GLU A 264 5.04 -2.57 24.78
CA GLU A 264 4.20 -2.15 25.91
C GLU A 264 3.03 -3.12 26.02
N SER A 265 3.07 -4.02 26.98
CA SER A 265 2.01 -5.00 27.23
C SER A 265 1.59 -5.00 28.70
N PRO A 266 0.27 -5.15 29.01
CA PRO A 266 -0.21 -5.29 30.38
C PRO A 266 -0.04 -6.71 30.93
N VAL A 267 0.40 -7.64 30.10
CA VAL A 267 0.53 -9.08 30.41
C VAL A 267 1.91 -9.57 30.02
N THR A 268 2.34 -10.65 30.66
CA THR A 268 3.55 -11.41 30.29
C THR A 268 3.16 -12.47 29.25
N ASN A 269 4.01 -12.68 28.26
CA ASN A 269 3.80 -13.76 27.28
C ASN A 269 3.84 -15.13 27.98
N ILE A 270 2.77 -15.90 27.80
CA ILE A 270 2.63 -17.23 28.46
C ILE A 270 3.66 -18.23 27.92
N LEU A 271 3.98 -18.15 26.64
CA LEU A 271 4.93 -19.07 25.99
C LEU A 271 6.38 -18.67 26.26
N TYR A 272 6.64 -17.39 26.42
CA TYR A 272 7.99 -16.81 26.59
C TYR A 272 8.04 -15.87 27.79
N PRO A 273 7.87 -16.36 29.02
CA PRO A 273 7.74 -15.49 30.20
C PRO A 273 9.01 -14.71 30.55
N LYS A 274 10.15 -15.09 29.98
CA LYS A 274 11.44 -14.38 30.15
C LYS A 274 11.73 -13.40 29.02
N GLN A 275 11.00 -13.51 27.91
CA GLN A 275 11.15 -12.69 26.71
C GLN A 275 9.76 -12.27 26.23
N ASP A 276 9.26 -11.20 26.78
CA ASP A 276 7.87 -10.75 26.56
C ASP A 276 7.68 -10.00 25.23
N HIS A 277 8.70 -9.40 24.68
CA HIS A 277 8.65 -8.72 23.38
C HIS A 277 9.77 -9.17 22.45
N ASN A 278 9.65 -8.89 21.15
CA ASN A 278 10.65 -9.25 20.15
C ASN A 278 12.02 -8.62 20.50
N PRO A 279 13.07 -9.45 20.76
CA PRO A 279 14.36 -8.95 21.24
C PRO A 279 15.12 -8.10 20.22
N VAL A 280 14.79 -8.21 18.93
CA VAL A 280 15.45 -7.50 17.82
C VAL A 280 14.61 -6.38 17.24
N VAL A 281 13.50 -6.04 17.88
CA VAL A 281 12.66 -4.90 17.48
C VAL A 281 13.48 -3.61 17.36
N LYS A 282 13.21 -2.84 16.34
CA LYS A 282 13.92 -1.56 16.13
C LYS A 282 13.31 -0.47 17.01
N ARG A 283 14.15 0.09 17.85
CA ARG A 283 13.83 1.25 18.69
C ARG A 283 14.74 2.40 18.30
N PHE A 284 14.18 3.57 18.08
CA PHE A 284 14.97 4.76 17.81
C PHE A 284 15.18 5.52 19.13
N LYS A 285 16.43 5.80 19.44
CA LYS A 285 16.79 6.56 20.65
C LYS A 285 16.53 8.05 20.41
N THR A 286 15.35 8.48 20.78
CA THR A 286 15.02 9.90 20.90
C THR A 286 14.72 10.24 22.35
N PRO A 287 14.68 11.51 22.78
CA PRO A 287 14.23 11.90 24.12
C PRO A 287 12.82 11.40 24.45
N ASP A 288 12.01 11.10 23.44
CA ASP A 288 10.64 10.62 23.56
C ASP A 288 10.50 9.10 23.55
N ASP A 289 11.61 8.36 23.44
CA ASP A 289 11.65 6.89 23.45
C ASP A 289 11.48 6.35 24.88
N LYS A 290 10.30 6.57 25.43
CA LYS A 290 9.87 6.00 26.70
C LYS A 290 8.87 4.89 26.42
N TYR A 291 9.01 3.80 27.16
CA TYR A 291 8.12 2.64 27.06
C TYR A 291 7.47 2.40 28.43
N ALA A 292 6.16 2.30 28.44
CA ALA A 292 5.38 2.13 29.66
C ALA A 292 5.30 0.64 30.05
N THR A 293 5.27 0.44 31.36
CA THR A 293 4.92 -0.86 31.96
C THR A 293 3.67 -0.67 32.84
N PRO A 294 2.98 -1.75 33.23
CA PRO A 294 1.88 -1.65 34.17
C PRO A 294 2.28 -1.02 35.52
N ALA A 295 3.53 -1.17 35.92
CA ALA A 295 4.08 -0.56 37.15
C ALA A 295 4.10 0.98 37.08
N ASP A 296 4.13 1.55 35.89
CA ASP A 296 4.06 3.00 35.70
C ASP A 296 2.62 3.55 35.74
N GLY A 297 1.63 2.68 36.00
CA GLY A 297 0.22 3.02 36.05
C GLY A 297 -0.51 3.07 34.70
N PHE A 298 0.16 2.65 33.63
CA PHE A 298 -0.44 2.53 32.30
C PHE A 298 -0.89 1.06 32.09
N THR A 299 -2.19 0.80 32.21
CA THR A 299 -2.72 -0.57 32.25
C THR A 299 -3.75 -0.87 31.16
N VAL A 300 -4.14 0.14 30.41
CA VAL A 300 -5.13 0.02 29.34
C VAL A 300 -4.42 -0.16 28.00
N VAL A 301 -4.77 -1.20 27.26
CA VAL A 301 -4.26 -1.40 25.91
C VAL A 301 -4.92 -0.41 24.96
N CYS A 302 -4.12 0.29 24.19
CA CYS A 302 -4.60 1.22 23.18
C CYS A 302 -4.26 0.74 21.78
N THR A 303 -5.24 0.82 20.88
CA THR A 303 -5.06 0.55 19.47
C THR A 303 -5.48 1.72 18.61
N THR A 304 -4.93 1.80 17.41
CA THR A 304 -5.33 2.77 16.38
C THR A 304 -6.02 2.07 15.23
N TYR A 305 -6.96 2.75 14.59
CA TYR A 305 -7.66 2.19 13.42
C TYR A 305 -8.03 3.28 12.41
N ARG A 306 -8.48 2.82 11.25
CA ARG A 306 -8.99 3.68 10.18
C ARG A 306 -10.50 3.58 10.13
N MET A 307 -11.13 4.66 9.66
CA MET A 307 -12.57 4.76 9.47
C MET A 307 -12.90 4.73 7.99
N THR A 308 -14.09 4.25 7.66
CA THR A 308 -14.62 4.25 6.28
C THR A 308 -14.90 5.66 5.77
N GLU A 309 -15.26 6.56 6.66
CA GLU A 309 -15.62 7.95 6.36
C GLU A 309 -14.40 8.83 6.00
N HIS A 310 -13.19 8.38 6.37
CA HIS A 310 -11.97 9.13 6.11
C HIS A 310 -10.91 8.29 5.41
N TYR A 311 -10.27 8.87 4.40
CA TYR A 311 -9.04 8.37 3.80
C TYR A 311 -7.85 9.15 4.37
N HIS A 312 -7.29 8.64 5.48
CA HIS A 312 -6.26 9.32 6.27
C HIS A 312 -6.67 10.78 6.56
N TYR A 313 -5.80 11.74 6.29
CA TYR A 313 -6.06 13.17 6.44
C TYR A 313 -6.57 13.86 5.16
N TRP A 314 -6.57 13.16 4.02
CA TRP A 314 -6.96 13.73 2.71
C TRP A 314 -8.40 14.22 2.70
N THR A 315 -9.29 13.44 3.24
CA THR A 315 -10.73 13.73 3.28
C THR A 315 -11.10 14.81 4.29
N LYS A 316 -10.16 15.29 5.08
CA LYS A 316 -10.32 16.46 5.96
C LYS A 316 -10.53 17.76 5.16
N ASN A 317 -10.27 17.72 3.87
CA ASN A 317 -10.55 18.82 2.93
C ASN A 317 -11.90 18.66 2.22
N ASN A 318 -12.69 17.61 2.52
CA ASN A 318 -13.99 17.36 1.96
C ASN A 318 -15.09 17.65 2.99
N PRO A 319 -15.98 18.63 2.76
CA PRO A 319 -17.01 19.02 3.72
C PRO A 319 -17.89 17.87 4.18
N MET A 320 -18.30 16.98 3.27
CA MET A 320 -19.16 15.85 3.61
C MET A 320 -18.48 14.88 4.59
N ASN A 321 -17.23 14.53 4.35
CA ASN A 321 -16.48 13.64 5.24
C ASN A 321 -16.24 14.27 6.62
N VAL A 322 -15.96 15.57 6.65
CA VAL A 322 -15.81 16.32 7.91
C VAL A 322 -17.10 16.39 8.71
N GLN A 323 -18.26 16.56 8.04
CA GLN A 323 -19.55 16.51 8.72
C GLN A 323 -19.89 15.14 9.31
N LEU A 324 -19.48 14.05 8.62
CA LEU A 324 -19.71 12.68 9.11
C LEU A 324 -18.86 12.35 10.34
N VAL A 325 -17.62 12.78 10.38
CA VAL A 325 -16.71 12.57 11.54
C VAL A 325 -15.90 13.84 11.76
N PRO A 326 -16.44 14.80 12.48
CA PRO A 326 -15.85 16.12 12.62
C PRO A 326 -14.66 16.18 13.60
N GLU A 327 -14.61 15.29 14.58
CA GLU A 327 -13.63 15.37 15.65
C GLU A 327 -13.10 14.00 16.09
N MET A 328 -11.98 13.99 16.80
CA MET A 328 -11.41 12.81 17.45
C MET A 328 -12.34 12.30 18.53
N PHE A 329 -12.45 10.99 18.61
CA PHE A 329 -13.12 10.32 19.70
C PHE A 329 -12.30 9.14 20.22
N ILE A 330 -12.61 8.69 21.44
CA ILE A 330 -12.06 7.51 22.09
C ILE A 330 -13.17 6.49 22.20
N GLU A 331 -12.99 5.32 21.61
CA GLU A 331 -13.92 4.21 21.75
C GLU A 331 -13.57 3.41 22.99
N ILE A 332 -14.50 3.32 23.93
CA ILE A 332 -14.34 2.62 25.22
C ILE A 332 -15.51 1.66 25.46
N SER A 333 -15.27 0.59 26.23
CA SER A 333 -16.34 -0.35 26.60
C SER A 333 -17.35 0.25 27.58
N GLU A 334 -18.57 -0.30 27.61
CA GLU A 334 -19.60 0.08 28.58
C GLU A 334 -19.13 -0.15 30.02
N GLU A 335 -18.43 -1.27 30.25
CA GLU A 335 -17.90 -1.65 31.57
C GLU A 335 -16.85 -0.62 32.06
N MET A 336 -15.89 -0.27 31.19
CA MET A 336 -14.86 0.71 31.53
C MET A 336 -15.48 2.09 31.76
N ALA A 337 -16.43 2.47 30.92
CA ALA A 337 -17.13 3.74 31.05
C ALA A 337 -17.88 3.84 32.39
N ALA A 338 -18.55 2.74 32.81
CA ALA A 338 -19.24 2.69 34.11
C ALA A 338 -18.28 2.79 35.28
N GLU A 339 -17.16 2.07 35.26
CA GLU A 339 -16.15 2.11 36.33
C GLU A 339 -15.51 3.50 36.48
N LEU A 340 -15.29 4.21 35.35
CA LEU A 340 -14.69 5.56 35.38
C LEU A 340 -15.70 6.72 35.48
N GLY A 341 -17.01 6.41 35.53
CA GLY A 341 -18.07 7.41 35.59
C GLY A 341 -18.14 8.26 34.28
N ILE A 342 -17.78 7.67 33.14
CA ILE A 342 -17.78 8.32 31.85
C ILE A 342 -19.08 8.00 31.11
N ARG A 343 -19.65 9.00 30.47
CA ARG A 343 -20.82 8.86 29.57
C ARG A 343 -20.44 9.15 28.14
N GLY A 344 -21.25 8.70 27.20
CA GLY A 344 -21.08 9.08 25.79
C GLY A 344 -21.00 10.59 25.61
N SER A 345 -20.07 11.06 24.81
CA SER A 345 -19.75 12.48 24.54
C SER A 345 -19.08 13.24 25.71
N ASP A 346 -18.80 12.62 26.85
CA ASP A 346 -17.95 13.23 27.86
C ASP A 346 -16.52 13.45 27.28
N ASN A 347 -15.83 14.44 27.79
CA ASN A 347 -14.42 14.60 27.52
C ASN A 347 -13.63 13.55 28.31
N VAL A 348 -12.73 12.88 27.66
CA VAL A 348 -11.85 11.85 28.20
C VAL A 348 -10.41 12.24 27.96
N LYS A 349 -9.61 12.23 28.99
CA LYS A 349 -8.16 12.40 28.92
C LYS A 349 -7.49 11.04 28.75
N VAL A 350 -6.74 10.89 27.69
CA VAL A 350 -5.92 9.71 27.44
C VAL A 350 -4.46 10.10 27.47
N SER A 351 -3.69 9.40 28.28
CA SER A 351 -2.26 9.65 28.47
C SER A 351 -1.46 8.38 28.19
N SER A 352 -0.42 8.47 27.39
CA SER A 352 0.69 7.50 27.36
C SER A 352 1.88 8.09 28.13
N ILE A 353 2.93 7.32 28.31
CA ILE A 353 4.17 7.83 28.91
C ILE A 353 4.83 8.96 28.07
N ARG A 354 4.42 9.11 26.80
CA ARG A 354 4.97 10.06 25.82
C ARG A 354 4.16 11.35 25.68
N GLY A 355 2.86 11.28 25.89
CA GLY A 355 1.99 12.43 25.69
C GLY A 355 0.57 12.22 26.19
N THR A 356 -0.22 13.26 26.04
CA THR A 356 -1.62 13.29 26.50
C THR A 356 -2.46 14.08 25.50
N TYR A 357 -3.71 13.63 25.31
CA TYR A 357 -4.73 14.46 24.69
C TYR A 357 -6.12 14.22 25.28
N ILE A 358 -7.06 15.11 24.96
CA ILE A 358 -8.46 15.02 25.37
C ILE A 358 -9.30 14.85 24.10
N ALA A 359 -10.24 13.90 24.15
CA ALA A 359 -11.21 13.65 23.07
C ALA A 359 -12.55 13.22 23.65
N LYS A 360 -13.58 13.15 22.77
CA LYS A 360 -14.91 12.69 23.17
C LYS A 360 -14.95 11.19 23.40
N ALA A 361 -15.68 10.75 24.42
CA ALA A 361 -15.95 9.35 24.65
C ALA A 361 -17.02 8.82 23.69
N MET A 362 -16.73 7.73 23.01
CA MET A 362 -17.70 6.88 22.32
C MET A 362 -17.84 5.57 23.10
N VAL A 363 -18.87 5.48 23.93
CA VAL A 363 -19.16 4.27 24.69
C VAL A 363 -19.80 3.23 23.78
N THR A 364 -19.23 2.03 23.70
CA THR A 364 -19.58 1.01 22.70
C THR A 364 -19.63 -0.40 23.28
N LYS A 365 -20.47 -1.23 22.68
CA LYS A 365 -20.47 -2.70 22.89
C LYS A 365 -19.46 -3.45 22.03
N ARG A 366 -18.83 -2.78 21.09
CA ARG A 366 -17.91 -3.39 20.13
C ARG A 366 -16.57 -3.76 20.77
N ILE A 367 -16.05 -2.90 21.62
CA ILE A 367 -14.84 -3.14 22.40
C ILE A 367 -15.23 -3.67 23.77
N LYS A 368 -14.75 -4.86 24.12
CA LYS A 368 -15.02 -5.50 25.41
C LYS A 368 -13.71 -5.70 26.18
N PRO A 369 -13.75 -5.70 27.53
CA PRO A 369 -12.57 -6.09 28.28
C PRO A 369 -12.19 -7.54 27.98
N MET A 370 -10.90 -7.83 28.02
CA MET A 370 -10.34 -9.17 27.88
C MET A 370 -10.08 -9.76 29.27
N MET A 371 -10.25 -11.07 29.40
CA MET A 371 -9.80 -11.83 30.58
C MET A 371 -8.53 -12.59 30.20
N ILE A 372 -7.40 -12.18 30.74
CA ILE A 372 -6.09 -12.76 30.45
C ILE A 372 -5.48 -13.22 31.77
N ASP A 373 -5.25 -14.51 31.94
CA ASP A 373 -4.72 -15.14 33.15
C ASP A 373 -5.47 -14.67 34.42
N GLY A 374 -6.81 -14.68 34.37
CA GLY A 374 -7.68 -14.25 35.47
C GLY A 374 -7.74 -12.76 35.73
N LYS A 375 -7.02 -11.93 35.00
CA LYS A 375 -7.01 -10.47 35.10
C LYS A 375 -7.88 -9.82 34.04
N LYS A 376 -8.68 -8.84 34.43
CA LYS A 376 -9.43 -8.00 33.51
C LYS A 376 -8.49 -6.95 32.88
N VAL A 377 -8.36 -6.99 31.55
CA VAL A 377 -7.57 -6.05 30.78
C VAL A 377 -8.50 -5.22 29.90
N TYR A 378 -8.52 -3.91 30.09
CA TYR A 378 -9.27 -3.01 29.27
C TYR A 378 -8.50 -2.65 28.00
N GLN A 379 -9.24 -2.42 26.94
CA GLN A 379 -8.73 -1.88 25.69
C GLN A 379 -9.57 -0.70 25.23
N ILE A 380 -8.93 0.24 24.56
CA ILE A 380 -9.55 1.37 23.89
C ILE A 380 -9.04 1.48 22.47
N GLY A 381 -9.76 2.21 21.64
CA GLY A 381 -9.33 2.51 20.28
C GLY A 381 -9.63 3.94 19.88
N PHE A 382 -8.87 4.44 18.93
CA PHE A 382 -9.14 5.74 18.34
C PHE A 382 -8.71 5.82 16.86
N PRO A 383 -9.41 6.63 16.06
CA PRO A 383 -9.08 6.80 14.65
C PRO A 383 -7.81 7.64 14.46
N ILE A 384 -7.07 7.37 13.39
CA ILE A 384 -5.81 8.08 13.10
C ILE A 384 -5.99 9.33 12.24
N HIS A 385 -7.22 9.68 11.86
CA HIS A 385 -7.48 10.69 10.82
C HIS A 385 -7.45 12.13 11.31
N GLN A 386 -7.30 12.36 12.59
CA GLN A 386 -7.32 13.69 13.21
C GLN A 386 -5.91 14.24 13.45
N GLY A 387 -5.80 15.49 13.85
CA GLY A 387 -4.53 16.16 14.14
C GLY A 387 -3.95 16.98 12.98
N PHE A 388 -4.55 16.89 11.81
CA PHE A 388 -4.26 17.77 10.67
C PHE A 388 -5.45 18.72 10.46
N ARG A 389 -5.15 19.99 10.24
CA ARG A 389 -6.15 20.99 9.93
C ARG A 389 -6.45 21.00 8.44
N GLY A 390 -7.63 20.53 8.05
CA GLY A 390 -8.15 20.67 6.68
C GLY A 390 -8.61 22.10 6.39
N ILE A 391 -8.80 22.43 5.12
CA ILE A 391 -9.32 23.75 4.70
C ILE A 391 -10.77 24.00 5.17
N VAL A 392 -11.51 22.93 5.47
CA VAL A 392 -12.94 22.97 5.86
C VAL A 392 -13.11 23.13 7.38
N GLU A 393 -12.06 22.91 8.16
CA GLU A 393 -12.11 22.88 9.62
C GLU A 393 -11.62 24.20 10.22
N ASP A 394 -12.40 25.25 10.16
CA ASP A 394 -12.05 26.52 10.82
C ASP A 394 -12.32 26.53 12.32
N GLU A 395 -13.18 25.64 12.83
CA GLU A 395 -13.69 25.72 14.21
C GLU A 395 -12.90 24.89 15.23
N HIS A 396 -12.21 23.84 14.82
CA HIS A 396 -11.46 22.99 15.74
C HIS A 396 -10.01 23.51 15.93
N LYS A 397 -9.86 24.38 16.89
CA LYS A 397 -8.61 25.12 17.18
C LYS A 397 -7.48 24.28 17.75
N ASP A 398 -7.70 22.99 18.07
CA ASP A 398 -6.70 22.19 18.78
C ASP A 398 -6.07 21.13 17.90
N ALA A 399 -4.89 21.46 17.37
CA ALA A 399 -4.05 20.53 16.60
C ALA A 399 -3.41 19.41 17.46
N ARG A 400 -3.74 19.32 18.75
CA ARG A 400 -3.14 18.39 19.73
C ARG A 400 -3.82 17.02 19.78
N THR A 401 -4.70 16.71 18.84
CA THR A 401 -5.38 15.40 18.75
C THR A 401 -4.67 14.42 17.81
N LEU A 402 -3.37 14.56 17.63
CA LEU A 402 -2.59 13.67 16.76
C LEU A 402 -2.36 12.33 17.47
N ALA A 403 -2.83 11.24 16.86
CA ALA A 403 -2.66 9.88 17.38
C ALA A 403 -1.20 9.56 17.75
N ASN A 404 -0.25 10.03 16.95
CA ASN A 404 1.17 9.80 17.15
C ASN A 404 1.78 10.51 18.38
N LEU A 405 1.03 11.35 19.07
CA LEU A 405 1.46 11.85 20.40
C LEU A 405 1.49 10.74 21.46
N LEU A 406 0.72 9.67 21.25
CA LEU A 406 0.60 8.58 22.22
C LEU A 406 1.38 7.33 21.79
N THR A 407 1.58 7.11 20.49
CA THR A 407 2.16 5.88 19.95
C THR A 407 3.67 5.75 20.24
N PRO A 408 4.18 4.52 20.42
CA PRO A 408 5.61 4.30 20.59
C PRO A 408 6.37 4.39 19.26
N THR A 409 7.66 4.69 19.34
CA THR A 409 8.58 4.66 18.18
C THR A 409 9.27 3.30 18.11
N VAL A 410 8.50 2.28 17.73
CA VAL A 410 8.93 0.88 17.65
C VAL A 410 8.59 0.33 16.27
N TYR A 411 9.48 -0.47 15.71
CA TYR A 411 9.36 -0.99 14.35
C TYR A 411 9.72 -2.47 14.27
N ASP A 412 9.01 -3.17 13.42
CA ASP A 412 9.36 -4.53 13.01
C ASP A 412 10.81 -4.58 12.52
N PRO A 413 11.61 -5.58 12.96
CA PRO A 413 13.03 -5.62 12.66
C PRO A 413 13.39 -5.82 11.18
N ASN A 414 12.48 -6.37 10.40
CA ASN A 414 12.70 -6.70 8.99
C ASN A 414 12.06 -5.67 8.05
N SER A 415 10.79 -5.34 8.27
CA SER A 415 9.99 -4.49 7.39
C SER A 415 9.96 -3.02 7.81
N TYR A 416 10.42 -2.70 9.01
CA TYR A 416 10.28 -1.37 9.64
C TYR A 416 8.82 -0.91 9.77
N THR A 417 7.87 -1.85 9.78
CA THR A 417 6.46 -1.55 10.02
C THR A 417 6.26 -1.05 11.45
N PRO A 418 5.67 0.13 11.65
CA PRO A 418 5.49 0.68 12.99
C PRO A 418 4.48 -0.09 13.85
N GLU A 419 4.76 -0.19 15.14
CA GLU A 419 3.95 -0.88 16.12
C GLU A 419 2.89 0.07 16.74
N PHE A 420 1.84 0.40 15.99
CA PHE A 420 0.79 1.35 16.40
C PHE A 420 -0.47 0.69 16.96
N LYS A 421 -0.49 -0.65 17.07
CA LYS A 421 -1.69 -1.41 17.37
C LYS A 421 -1.75 -1.97 18.78
N GLY A 422 -0.67 -1.81 19.55
CA GLY A 422 -0.59 -2.26 20.93
C GLY A 422 0.40 -1.39 21.72
N PHE A 423 -0.12 -0.52 22.58
CA PHE A 423 0.66 0.27 23.52
C PHE A 423 -0.19 0.61 24.73
N LEU A 424 0.44 1.06 25.80
CA LEU A 424 -0.22 1.28 27.07
C LEU A 424 -0.59 2.74 27.30
N VAL A 425 -1.80 2.93 27.83
CA VAL A 425 -2.33 4.24 28.20
C VAL A 425 -3.02 4.21 29.56
N LYS A 426 -3.26 5.40 30.07
CA LYS A 426 -4.16 5.70 31.19
C LYS A 426 -5.34 6.50 30.65
N VAL A 427 -6.53 6.20 31.14
CA VAL A 427 -7.79 6.84 30.76
C VAL A 427 -8.45 7.44 31.96
N GLU A 428 -8.81 8.71 31.89
CA GLU A 428 -9.42 9.47 32.97
C GLU A 428 -10.56 10.31 32.41
N LYS A 429 -11.60 10.54 33.21
CA LYS A 429 -12.59 11.57 32.89
C LYS A 429 -11.91 12.93 32.95
N ALA A 430 -12.10 13.79 31.93
CA ALA A 430 -11.48 15.11 31.87
C ALA A 430 -12.35 16.20 32.50
#